data_4eba62c7d73f8ac31d32f7930d3136ca
#
_entry.id   4eba62c7d73f8ac31d32f7930d3136ca
#
_cell.length_a   1.000
_cell.length_b   1.000
_cell.length_c   1.000
_cell.angle_alpha   90.00
_cell.angle_beta   90.00
_cell.angle_gamma   90.00
#
_symmetry.space_group_name_H-M   'P 1'
#
loop_
_entity.id
_entity.type
_entity.pdbx_description
1 polymer ?
#
loop_
_entity_poly.entity_id
_entity_poly.type
_entity_poly.pdbx_seq_one_letter_code
_entity_poly.pdbx_strand_id
1 'polypeptide(L)'
;MLDYGFDFYAPQIMQDEKNNRCLMIGWLAMWESEMPEQEEGWAGMMSIPRVLEVKNNKVYSLPIPELKKLRKNNVNYDVNLVQNCILEGINGDCYELNTVFDLTKANGFNLKLRVSENEETVISYDKNSKIFKLNRDKSGKGVTGEREVKVNLQDEKISLQIFSDYSSLEIFINGGE
;
A
#
# COMPACT_ATOMS: atom_id res chain seq x y z
N MET A 1 14.95 6.68 -1.15
CA MET A 1 13.60 7.30 -1.14
C MET A 1 12.81 6.61 -0.04
N LEU A 2 11.97 7.33 0.71
CA LEU A 2 11.23 6.77 1.86
C LEU A 2 9.81 6.32 1.48
N ASP A 3 9.31 6.80 0.35
CA ASP A 3 8.00 6.45 -0.19
C ASP A 3 8.03 6.58 -1.72
N TYR A 4 7.32 5.72 -2.41
CA TYR A 4 7.22 5.67 -3.88
C TYR A 4 5.81 5.98 -4.39
N GLY A 5 4.91 6.37 -3.48
CA GLY A 5 3.52 6.71 -3.79
C GLY A 5 3.36 8.05 -4.50
N PHE A 6 2.11 8.48 -4.63
CA PHE A 6 1.76 9.78 -5.20
C PHE A 6 1.93 10.89 -4.20
N ASP A 7 1.66 10.61 -2.92
CA ASP A 7 1.49 11.58 -1.86
C ASP A 7 2.26 11.14 -0.61
N PHE A 8 3.38 11.79 -0.32
CA PHE A 8 4.10 11.63 0.94
C PHE A 8 5.05 12.81 1.13
N TYR A 9 4.64 13.79 1.93
CA TYR A 9 5.39 15.04 2.08
C TYR A 9 5.71 15.37 3.54
N ALA A 10 6.80 16.11 3.75
CA ALA A 10 7.28 16.61 5.03
C ALA A 10 7.24 15.58 6.18
N PRO A 11 7.75 14.36 6.01
CA PRO A 11 7.73 13.37 7.06
C PRO A 11 8.44 13.88 8.30
N GLN A 12 7.84 13.62 9.46
CA GLN A 12 8.41 13.90 10.76
C GLN A 12 8.79 12.62 11.46
N ILE A 13 9.89 12.65 12.18
CA ILE A 13 10.45 11.51 12.91
C ILE A 13 10.41 11.82 14.40
N MET A 14 10.01 10.84 15.20
CA MET A 14 10.05 10.92 16.65
C MET A 14 10.65 9.65 17.24
N GLN A 15 11.36 9.78 18.35
CA GLN A 15 11.85 8.66 19.12
C GLN A 15 10.78 8.22 20.11
N ASP A 16 10.35 6.96 20.02
CA ASP A 16 9.54 6.29 21.03
C ASP A 16 10.48 5.57 22.01
N GLU A 17 10.92 6.28 23.02
CA GLU A 17 11.89 5.80 24.01
C GLU A 17 11.38 4.55 24.76
N LYS A 18 10.07 4.51 25.04
CA LYS A 18 9.46 3.41 25.78
C LYS A 18 9.60 2.07 25.05
N ASN A 19 9.52 2.07 23.74
CA ASN A 19 9.60 0.87 22.90
C ASN A 19 10.91 0.80 22.10
N ASN A 20 11.83 1.73 22.35
CA ASN A 20 13.13 1.84 21.68
C ASN A 20 13.04 1.75 20.16
N ARG A 21 12.19 2.57 19.58
CA ARG A 21 11.93 2.59 18.13
C ARG A 21 11.82 4.01 17.59
N CYS A 22 12.15 4.16 16.32
CA CYS A 22 11.97 5.42 15.59
C CYS A 22 10.65 5.37 14.84
N LEU A 23 9.79 6.34 15.08
CA LEU A 23 8.49 6.47 14.41
C LEU A 23 8.56 7.57 13.36
N MET A 24 7.84 7.37 12.28
CA MET A 24 7.67 8.35 11.21
C MET A 24 6.21 8.50 10.86
N ILE A 25 5.78 9.71 10.57
CA ILE A 25 4.49 10.04 10.00
C ILE A 25 4.68 11.14 8.95
N GLY A 26 3.98 11.07 7.84
CA GLY A 26 4.04 12.02 6.75
C GLY A 26 2.67 12.54 6.36
N TRP A 27 2.64 13.63 5.62
CA TRP A 27 1.43 14.17 5.04
C TRP A 27 1.13 13.47 3.71
N LEU A 28 -0.05 12.84 3.59
CA LEU A 28 -0.53 12.24 2.35
C LEU A 28 -1.28 13.29 1.54
N ALA A 29 -0.52 14.20 0.99
CA ALA A 29 -0.89 15.14 -0.04
C ALA A 29 0.37 15.79 -0.61
N MET A 30 0.22 16.53 -1.70
CA MET A 30 1.26 17.35 -2.30
C MET A 30 0.68 18.73 -2.61
N TRP A 31 1.45 19.77 -2.41
CA TRP A 31 1.00 21.16 -2.58
C TRP A 31 0.38 21.46 -3.95
N GLU A 32 0.89 20.81 -4.98
CA GLU A 32 0.50 21.04 -6.38
C GLU A 32 -0.58 20.05 -6.86
N SER A 33 -0.99 19.10 -6.01
CA SER A 33 -1.97 18.09 -6.36
C SER A 33 -3.39 18.60 -6.10
N GLU A 34 -4.31 18.19 -6.96
CA GLU A 34 -5.73 18.32 -6.65
C GLU A 34 -6.08 17.49 -5.42
N MET A 35 -6.79 18.09 -4.51
CA MET A 35 -7.28 17.46 -3.28
C MET A 35 -8.83 17.49 -3.32
N PRO A 36 -9.46 16.47 -3.89
CA PRO A 36 -10.92 16.43 -4.08
C PRO A 36 -11.70 16.56 -2.78
N GLU A 37 -11.11 16.14 -1.66
CA GLU A 37 -11.67 16.24 -0.31
C GLU A 37 -11.88 17.69 0.15
N GLN A 38 -11.34 18.68 -0.53
CA GLN A 38 -11.65 20.10 -0.28
C GLN A 38 -13.12 20.42 -0.49
N GLU A 39 -13.82 19.68 -1.36
CA GLU A 39 -15.25 19.78 -1.54
C GLU A 39 -16.02 19.42 -0.25
N GLU A 40 -15.41 18.62 0.62
CA GLU A 40 -15.97 18.18 1.90
C GLU A 40 -15.45 19.03 3.10
N GLY A 41 -14.64 20.06 2.83
CA GLY A 41 -14.16 21.03 3.83
C GLY A 41 -12.87 20.65 4.54
N TRP A 42 -12.11 19.67 4.03
CA TRP A 42 -10.79 19.30 4.55
C TRP A 42 -9.79 19.07 3.42
N ALA A 43 -8.49 18.99 3.71
CA ALA A 43 -7.46 18.81 2.70
C ALA A 43 -6.26 18.03 3.24
N GLY A 44 -5.92 16.96 2.51
CA GLY A 44 -4.85 16.06 2.87
C GLY A 44 -5.09 15.29 4.17
N MET A 45 -4.29 14.28 4.41
CA MET A 45 -4.38 13.45 5.61
C MET A 45 -2.99 13.05 6.07
N MET A 46 -2.88 12.51 7.27
CA MET A 46 -1.63 11.93 7.74
C MET A 46 -1.53 10.47 7.29
N SER A 47 -0.33 10.04 6.96
CA SER A 47 -0.06 8.61 6.76
C SER A 47 -0.32 7.83 8.05
N ILE A 48 -0.52 6.52 7.97
CA ILE A 48 -0.42 5.70 9.17
C ILE A 48 0.98 5.86 9.76
N PRO A 49 1.12 5.82 11.11
CA PRO A 49 2.42 5.85 11.72
C PRO A 49 3.25 4.62 11.34
N ARG A 50 4.53 4.84 11.05
CA ARG A 50 5.47 3.83 10.58
C ARG A 50 6.64 3.70 11.55
N VAL A 51 7.13 2.49 11.75
CA VAL A 51 8.42 2.23 12.41
C VAL A 51 9.50 2.23 11.34
N LEU A 52 10.58 2.97 11.57
CA LEU A 52 11.78 2.91 10.74
C LEU A 52 12.78 1.93 11.33
N GLU A 53 13.24 1.00 10.52
CA GLU A 53 14.29 0.06 10.85
C GLU A 53 15.42 0.15 9.83
N VAL A 54 16.66 0.05 10.30
CA VAL A 54 17.83 -0.04 9.41
C VAL A 54 18.36 -1.46 9.46
N LYS A 55 18.33 -2.14 8.32
CA LYS A 55 18.86 -3.50 8.15
C LYS A 55 19.68 -3.56 6.86
N ASN A 56 20.89 -4.12 6.94
CA ASN A 56 21.77 -4.29 5.76
C ASN A 56 21.97 -3.00 4.93
N ASN A 57 22.16 -1.88 5.61
CA ASN A 57 22.31 -0.54 5.01
C ASN A 57 21.08 -0.05 4.20
N LYS A 58 19.91 -0.64 4.43
CA LYS A 58 18.63 -0.20 3.90
C LYS A 58 17.72 0.26 5.01
N VAL A 59 16.89 1.25 4.72
CA VAL A 59 15.83 1.70 5.62
C VAL A 59 14.54 0.97 5.24
N TYR A 60 13.94 0.32 6.22
CA TYR A 60 12.63 -0.30 6.13
C TYR A 60 11.61 0.60 6.83
N SER A 61 10.45 0.75 6.21
CA SER A 61 9.35 1.53 6.73
C SER A 61 8.14 0.62 6.92
N LEU A 62 7.85 0.26 8.17
CA LEU A 62 6.81 -0.70 8.53
C LEU A 62 5.64 0.00 9.23
N PRO A 63 4.40 -0.42 8.99
CA PRO A 63 3.28 0.08 9.79
C PRO A 63 3.48 -0.29 11.26
N ILE A 64 3.08 0.61 12.17
CA ILE A 64 3.21 0.33 13.59
C ILE A 64 2.39 -0.91 13.99
N PRO A 65 2.92 -1.78 14.87
CA PRO A 65 2.24 -3.01 15.26
C PRO A 65 0.93 -2.78 16.03
N GLU A 66 0.73 -1.61 16.60
CA GLU A 66 -0.48 -1.21 17.30
C GLU A 66 -1.73 -1.20 16.41
N LEU A 67 -1.58 -1.02 15.10
CA LEU A 67 -2.69 -1.09 14.14
C LEU A 67 -3.41 -2.45 14.19
N LYS A 68 -2.72 -3.51 14.60
CA LYS A 68 -3.33 -4.84 14.80
C LYS A 68 -4.49 -4.82 15.80
N LYS A 69 -4.50 -3.86 16.74
CA LYS A 69 -5.60 -3.70 17.71
C LYS A 69 -6.90 -3.21 17.08
N LEU A 70 -6.83 -2.64 15.89
CA LEU A 70 -8.00 -2.18 15.14
C LEU A 70 -8.70 -3.30 14.37
N ARG A 71 -8.03 -4.45 14.19
CA ARG A 71 -8.58 -5.60 13.48
C ARG A 71 -9.81 -6.14 14.19
N LYS A 72 -10.88 -6.38 13.45
CA LYS A 72 -12.14 -6.95 13.96
C LYS A 72 -12.40 -8.32 13.36
N ASN A 73 -12.91 -8.34 12.14
CA ASN A 73 -13.23 -9.57 11.43
C ASN A 73 -12.05 -9.99 10.56
N ASN A 74 -11.85 -11.29 10.41
CA ASN A 74 -10.81 -11.84 9.55
C ASN A 74 -11.41 -12.86 8.58
N VAL A 75 -11.02 -12.75 7.31
CA VAL A 75 -11.35 -13.72 6.26
C VAL A 75 -10.06 -14.16 5.62
N ASN A 76 -9.88 -15.46 5.43
CA ASN A 76 -8.69 -16.04 4.82
C ASN A 76 -9.07 -16.71 3.51
N TYR A 77 -8.22 -16.51 2.49
CA TYR A 77 -8.32 -17.19 1.21
C TYR A 77 -6.99 -17.85 0.87
N ASP A 78 -7.07 -19.03 0.32
CA ASP A 78 -5.97 -19.68 -0.38
C ASP A 78 -6.45 -19.95 -1.81
N VAL A 79 -5.86 -19.27 -2.79
CA VAL A 79 -6.38 -19.24 -4.15
C VAL A 79 -5.28 -19.62 -5.13
N ASN A 80 -5.53 -20.68 -5.90
CA ASN A 80 -4.74 -20.99 -7.08
C ASN A 80 -5.27 -20.17 -8.27
N LEU A 81 -4.59 -19.06 -8.58
CA LEU A 81 -5.00 -18.16 -9.66
C LEU A 81 -4.51 -18.70 -11.01
N VAL A 82 -5.42 -19.29 -11.77
CA VAL A 82 -5.21 -19.62 -13.18
C VAL A 82 -5.87 -18.60 -14.10
N GLN A 83 -6.85 -17.85 -13.57
CA GLN A 83 -7.64 -16.83 -14.27
C GLN A 83 -8.03 -15.70 -13.30
N ASN A 84 -8.70 -14.67 -13.81
CA ASN A 84 -9.27 -13.62 -12.98
C ASN A 84 -10.21 -14.21 -11.93
N CYS A 85 -10.02 -13.81 -10.68
CA CYS A 85 -10.82 -14.25 -9.54
C CYS A 85 -11.33 -13.01 -8.80
N ILE A 86 -12.60 -13.01 -8.44
CA ILE A 86 -13.18 -12.07 -7.50
C ILE A 86 -13.21 -12.76 -6.14
N LEU A 87 -12.62 -12.13 -5.14
CA LEU A 87 -12.69 -12.61 -3.77
C LEU A 87 -14.04 -12.19 -3.17
N GLU A 88 -14.99 -13.10 -3.18
CA GLU A 88 -16.33 -12.85 -2.66
C GLU A 88 -16.29 -12.61 -1.13
N GLY A 89 -17.20 -11.74 -0.64
CA GLY A 89 -17.31 -11.44 0.80
C GLY A 89 -16.24 -10.47 1.33
N ILE A 90 -15.34 -9.97 0.48
CA ILE A 90 -14.47 -8.84 0.81
C ILE A 90 -15.10 -7.60 0.17
N ASN A 91 -15.75 -6.80 0.99
CA ASN A 91 -16.30 -5.51 0.59
C ASN A 91 -16.12 -4.51 1.75
N GLY A 92 -16.10 -3.24 1.39
CA GLY A 92 -15.90 -2.13 2.33
C GLY A 92 -14.77 -1.22 1.90
N ASP A 93 -14.70 -0.09 2.52
CA ASP A 93 -13.75 0.99 2.26
C ASP A 93 -12.58 1.00 3.27
N CYS A 94 -12.79 0.46 4.47
CA CYS A 94 -11.76 0.39 5.52
C CYS A 94 -11.36 -1.06 5.82
N TYR A 95 -10.17 -1.47 5.36
CA TYR A 95 -9.65 -2.83 5.61
C TYR A 95 -8.12 -2.89 5.59
N GLU A 96 -7.59 -3.94 6.17
CA GLU A 96 -6.21 -4.37 6.00
C GLU A 96 -6.18 -5.66 5.18
N LEU A 97 -5.42 -5.66 4.09
CA LEU A 97 -5.16 -6.84 3.29
C LEU A 97 -3.71 -7.28 3.45
N ASN A 98 -3.50 -8.50 3.93
CA ASN A 98 -2.20 -9.16 3.93
C ASN A 98 -2.23 -10.27 2.90
N THR A 99 -1.36 -10.21 1.92
CA THR A 99 -1.31 -11.21 0.84
C THR A 99 0.11 -11.56 0.46
N VAL A 100 0.28 -12.80 -0.01
CA VAL A 100 1.54 -13.29 -0.56
C VAL A 100 1.24 -13.87 -1.94
N PHE A 101 1.90 -13.35 -2.95
CA PHE A 101 1.86 -13.90 -4.30
C PHE A 101 3.07 -14.83 -4.51
N ASP A 102 2.81 -16.09 -4.74
CA ASP A 102 3.82 -17.08 -5.15
C ASP A 102 3.92 -17.07 -6.68
N LEU A 103 5.07 -16.63 -7.18
CA LEU A 103 5.36 -16.50 -8.61
C LEU A 103 6.28 -17.59 -9.14
N THR A 104 6.35 -18.74 -8.46
CA THR A 104 7.15 -19.88 -8.92
C THR A 104 6.72 -20.33 -10.32
N LYS A 105 5.41 -20.27 -10.60
CA LYS A 105 4.82 -20.69 -11.88
C LYS A 105 4.18 -19.53 -12.68
N ALA A 106 4.35 -18.29 -12.24
CA ALA A 106 3.76 -17.12 -12.87
C ALA A 106 4.82 -16.05 -13.18
N ASN A 107 4.54 -15.22 -14.19
CA ASN A 107 5.42 -14.11 -14.58
C ASN A 107 4.99 -12.78 -13.96
N GLY A 108 3.95 -12.75 -13.15
CA GLY A 108 3.45 -11.56 -12.50
C GLY A 108 2.02 -11.71 -12.02
N PHE A 109 1.47 -10.62 -11.49
CA PHE A 109 0.07 -10.54 -11.08
C PHE A 109 -0.50 -9.14 -11.29
N ASN A 110 -1.82 -9.07 -11.31
CA ASN A 110 -2.58 -7.84 -11.16
C ASN A 110 -3.54 -8.00 -9.96
N LEU A 111 -3.57 -7.00 -9.09
CA LEU A 111 -4.50 -6.90 -7.99
C LEU A 111 -5.30 -5.61 -8.17
N LYS A 112 -6.62 -5.73 -8.27
CA LYS A 112 -7.53 -4.61 -8.37
C LYS A 112 -8.17 -4.34 -7.02
N LEU A 113 -8.10 -3.10 -6.58
CA LEU A 113 -8.64 -2.62 -5.32
C LEU A 113 -9.65 -1.50 -5.60
N ARG A 114 -10.58 -1.29 -4.68
CA ARG A 114 -11.56 -0.21 -4.75
C ARG A 114 -12.32 -0.23 -6.09
N VAL A 115 -12.75 -1.43 -6.47
CA VAL A 115 -13.40 -1.67 -7.77
C VAL A 115 -14.86 -1.29 -7.68
N SER A 116 -15.31 -0.47 -8.63
CA SER A 116 -16.71 -0.15 -8.90
C SER A 116 -17.04 -0.44 -10.36
N GLU A 117 -18.17 0.05 -10.84
CA GLU A 117 -18.56 -0.10 -12.24
C GLU A 117 -17.56 0.57 -13.20
N ASN A 118 -17.03 1.75 -12.83
CA ASN A 118 -16.19 2.58 -13.70
C ASN A 118 -14.81 2.89 -13.10
N GLU A 119 -14.54 2.51 -11.86
CA GLU A 119 -13.34 2.89 -11.15
C GLU A 119 -12.61 1.67 -10.59
N GLU A 120 -11.29 1.75 -10.60
CA GLU A 120 -10.40 0.74 -10.03
C GLU A 120 -9.02 1.33 -9.75
N THR A 121 -8.38 0.88 -8.69
CA THR A 121 -6.95 1.08 -8.47
C THR A 121 -6.22 -0.23 -8.75
N VAL A 122 -5.23 -0.21 -9.62
CA VAL A 122 -4.53 -1.42 -10.05
C VAL A 122 -3.12 -1.45 -9.49
N ILE A 123 -2.80 -2.54 -8.81
CA ILE A 123 -1.44 -2.90 -8.42
C ILE A 123 -1.00 -4.03 -9.33
N SER A 124 0.18 -3.94 -9.90
CA SER A 124 0.75 -5.01 -10.72
C SER A 124 2.22 -5.26 -10.41
N TYR A 125 2.66 -6.45 -10.69
CA TYR A 125 4.07 -6.82 -10.66
C TYR A 125 4.42 -7.66 -11.87
N ASP A 126 5.51 -7.31 -12.53
CA ASP A 126 6.11 -8.09 -13.61
C ASP A 126 7.46 -8.66 -13.15
N LYS A 127 7.58 -9.99 -13.18
CA LYS A 127 8.76 -10.72 -12.69
C LYS A 127 9.98 -10.50 -13.57
N ASN A 128 9.81 -10.30 -14.88
CA ASN A 128 10.93 -10.15 -15.81
C ASN A 128 11.61 -8.80 -15.65
N SER A 129 10.83 -7.73 -15.59
CA SER A 129 11.34 -6.36 -15.36
C SER A 129 11.61 -6.07 -13.90
N LYS A 130 11.02 -6.86 -12.98
CA LYS A 130 11.00 -6.65 -11.52
C LYS A 130 10.34 -5.34 -11.13
N ILE A 131 9.38 -4.88 -11.92
CA ILE A 131 8.66 -3.65 -11.69
C ILE A 131 7.37 -3.93 -10.92
N PHE A 132 7.27 -3.31 -9.77
CA PHE A 132 6.00 -3.14 -9.06
C PHE A 132 5.40 -1.79 -9.46
N LYS A 133 4.13 -1.79 -9.83
CA LYS A 133 3.44 -0.62 -10.35
C LYS A 133 2.13 -0.39 -9.61
N LEU A 134 1.85 0.86 -9.31
CA LEU A 134 0.56 1.36 -8.84
C LEU A 134 0.00 2.28 -9.93
N ASN A 135 -1.17 1.94 -10.47
CA ASN A 135 -1.88 2.71 -11.49
C ASN A 135 -3.17 3.29 -10.92
N ARG A 136 -3.35 4.59 -11.08
CA ARG A 136 -4.49 5.39 -10.64
C ARG A 136 -5.31 6.00 -11.77
N ASP A 137 -5.10 5.63 -13.02
CA ASP A 137 -5.79 6.24 -14.15
C ASP A 137 -7.32 6.15 -14.07
N LYS A 138 -7.80 5.13 -13.36
CA LYS A 138 -9.24 4.89 -13.13
C LYS A 138 -9.63 4.89 -11.65
N SER A 139 -8.87 5.55 -10.80
CA SER A 139 -9.11 5.52 -9.33
C SER A 139 -10.08 6.61 -8.85
N GLY A 140 -10.90 7.17 -9.73
CA GLY A 140 -11.84 8.24 -9.42
C GLY A 140 -11.21 9.63 -9.48
N LYS A 141 -11.63 10.53 -8.59
CA LYS A 141 -11.17 11.91 -8.52
C LYS A 141 -9.70 12.01 -8.05
N GLY A 142 -9.07 13.14 -8.35
CA GLY A 142 -7.71 13.48 -7.93
C GLY A 142 -6.63 13.06 -8.91
N VAL A 143 -5.40 12.91 -8.42
CA VAL A 143 -4.21 12.65 -9.24
C VAL A 143 -4.30 11.29 -9.94
N THR A 144 -4.09 11.27 -11.25
CA THR A 144 -4.02 10.07 -12.09
C THR A 144 -2.56 9.72 -12.43
N GLY A 145 -2.37 8.62 -13.12
CA GLY A 145 -1.07 8.16 -13.60
C GLY A 145 -0.54 6.94 -12.86
N GLU A 146 0.76 6.69 -13.02
CA GLU A 146 1.42 5.50 -12.52
C GLU A 146 2.61 5.85 -11.61
N ARG A 147 2.89 4.98 -10.66
CA ARG A 147 4.12 4.97 -9.87
C ARG A 147 4.77 3.59 -9.95
N GLU A 148 6.07 3.58 -10.13
CA GLU A 148 6.83 2.35 -10.33
C GLU A 148 8.03 2.27 -9.39
N VAL A 149 8.31 1.06 -8.92
CA VAL A 149 9.50 0.77 -8.15
C VAL A 149 10.03 -0.62 -8.50
N LYS A 150 11.36 -0.76 -8.52
CA LYS A 150 11.98 -2.08 -8.66
C LYS A 150 11.93 -2.83 -7.34
N VAL A 151 11.37 -4.04 -7.38
CA VAL A 151 11.23 -4.93 -6.22
C VAL A 151 11.81 -6.30 -6.57
N ASN A 152 12.68 -6.83 -5.72
CA ASN A 152 13.14 -8.19 -5.87
C ASN A 152 12.20 -9.15 -5.14
N LEU A 153 11.97 -10.32 -5.74
CA LEU A 153 11.26 -11.41 -5.08
C LEU A 153 12.11 -11.96 -3.92
N GLN A 154 11.43 -12.42 -2.90
CA GLN A 154 12.00 -13.19 -1.79
C GLN A 154 11.48 -14.63 -1.91
N ASP A 155 12.36 -15.59 -2.27
CA ASP A 155 12.00 -16.99 -2.54
C ASP A 155 10.85 -17.14 -3.55
N GLU A 156 10.96 -16.46 -4.70
CA GLU A 156 9.93 -16.41 -5.76
C GLU A 156 8.58 -15.81 -5.30
N LYS A 157 8.55 -15.10 -4.19
CA LYS A 157 7.35 -14.51 -3.60
C LYS A 157 7.47 -13.02 -3.43
N ILE A 158 6.32 -12.36 -3.43
CA ILE A 158 6.16 -10.97 -3.03
C ILE A 158 5.05 -10.89 -2.00
N SER A 159 5.33 -10.28 -0.86
CA SER A 159 4.34 -10.04 0.18
C SER A 159 3.88 -8.60 0.16
N LEU A 160 2.59 -8.38 0.32
CA LEU A 160 1.99 -7.06 0.42
C LEU A 160 1.18 -6.96 1.71
N GLN A 161 1.35 -5.84 2.41
CA GLN A 161 0.45 -5.40 3.46
C GLN A 161 -0.16 -4.07 3.01
N ILE A 162 -1.46 -4.04 2.86
CA ILE A 162 -2.19 -2.92 2.28
C ILE A 162 -3.21 -2.44 3.29
N PHE A 163 -3.20 -1.15 3.55
CA PHE A 163 -4.22 -0.48 4.34
C PHE A 163 -5.06 0.38 3.40
N SER A 164 -6.34 0.09 3.32
CA SER A 164 -7.34 0.94 2.68
C SER A 164 -8.14 1.63 3.76
N ASP A 165 -8.25 2.92 3.66
CA ASP A 165 -9.15 3.74 4.45
C ASP A 165 -10.07 4.50 3.49
N TYR A 166 -11.02 5.26 3.98
CA TYR A 166 -12.04 5.94 3.18
C TYR A 166 -11.44 6.66 1.97
N SER A 167 -10.38 7.45 2.15
CA SER A 167 -9.74 8.24 1.09
C SER A 167 -8.26 7.94 0.88
N SER A 168 -7.68 6.93 1.53
CA SER A 168 -6.27 6.58 1.37
C SER A 168 -6.03 5.11 1.06
N LEU A 169 -4.88 4.85 0.45
CA LEU A 169 -4.36 3.52 0.20
C LEU A 169 -2.86 3.52 0.47
N GLU A 170 -2.42 2.78 1.48
CA GLU A 170 -0.99 2.63 1.79
C GLU A 170 -0.55 1.18 1.60
N ILE A 171 0.56 0.98 0.86
CA ILE A 171 1.04 -0.33 0.43
C ILE A 171 2.47 -0.54 0.93
N PHE A 172 2.66 -1.59 1.70
CA PHE A 172 3.97 -2.03 2.18
C PHE A 172 4.36 -3.33 1.51
N ILE A 173 5.53 -3.33 0.88
CA ILE A 173 6.04 -4.45 0.08
C ILE A 173 7.15 -5.14 0.86
N ASN A 174 7.16 -6.48 0.89
CA ASN A 174 8.21 -7.30 1.50
C ASN A 174 8.62 -6.85 2.91
N GLY A 175 7.64 -6.49 3.73
CA GLY A 175 7.92 -6.00 5.08
C GLY A 175 8.53 -4.59 5.11
N GLY A 176 8.11 -3.70 4.20
CA GLY A 176 8.47 -2.29 4.20
C GLY A 176 9.79 -1.95 3.49
N GLU A 177 10.23 -2.80 2.57
CA GLU A 177 11.43 -2.61 1.74
C GLU A 177 11.33 -1.39 0.81
#